data_3c4bd68d4b5ef38da37340a06ba03a58
#
_entry.id   3c4bd68d4b5ef38da37340a06ba03a58
#
_cell.length_a   1.000
_cell.length_b   1.000
_cell.length_c   1.000
_cell.angle_alpha   90.00
_cell.angle_beta   90.00
_cell.angle_gamma   90.00
#
_symmetry.space_group_name_H-M   'P 1'
#
loop_
_entity.id
_entity.type
_entity.pdbx_description
1 polymer ?
#
loop_
_entity_poly.entity_id
_entity_poly.type
_entity_poly.pdbx_seq_one_letter_code
_entity_poly.pdbx_strand_id
1 'polypeptide(L)'
;MLDKNAKIYVAGHRGLVGSAIWKNLQDKGYTNLIGKTHKELDLLDAVSVRKFFDEEQPEYVFLAAAFVGGIMANSIYRADFIYKNLQIQQNVIGESFRHNVKKLLFLGSTCIYPRDAEQPMKEEVLLTSPLEYTNEPYAIAKIAGLKMCESFNLQYGTNYIAVMPTNLYGPNDNFDLERSHVLPAMIRKIHLAHCLKQGDWDAICKDLNQRPVEGIDGNSSKEDILAILAKYGISDSEVKLWGTGTPLREFLWSEEMADASVFVMEHVDFKDTYKQGDKDIRNCHINIGTGKEISIRELAELIVSTVGYQGQLTFDSTKPDGTMRKLTDPSKLHALGWQHKVEIKEGVQRMYNWYLGR
;
A
#
# COMPACT_ATOMS: atom_id res chain seq x y z
N MET A 1 -3.85 22.37 -14.04
CA MET A 1 -2.50 21.93 -13.63
C MET A 1 -2.16 22.59 -12.31
N LEU A 2 -1.58 21.87 -11.34
CA LEU A 2 -1.10 22.46 -10.09
C LEU A 2 0.02 23.48 -10.39
N ASP A 3 0.09 24.58 -9.62
CA ASP A 3 1.24 25.47 -9.66
C ASP A 3 2.49 24.72 -9.16
N LYS A 4 3.58 24.82 -9.90
CA LYS A 4 4.85 24.14 -9.53
C LYS A 4 5.48 24.68 -8.24
N ASN A 5 5.11 25.89 -7.85
CA ASN A 5 5.56 26.53 -6.61
C ASN A 5 4.58 26.33 -5.44
N ALA A 6 3.43 25.70 -5.69
CA ALA A 6 2.43 25.46 -4.66
C ALA A 6 2.99 24.61 -3.52
N LYS A 7 2.60 24.96 -2.30
CA LYS A 7 3.00 24.24 -1.10
C LYS A 7 2.21 22.93 -0.97
N ILE A 8 2.88 21.79 -1.10
CA ILE A 8 2.28 20.45 -1.11
C ILE A 8 2.73 19.67 0.13
N TYR A 9 1.77 19.29 0.97
CA TYR A 9 2.03 18.41 2.10
C TYR A 9 1.79 16.95 1.74
N VAL A 10 2.81 16.10 1.96
CA VAL A 10 2.72 14.65 1.78
C VAL A 10 2.79 13.99 3.17
N ALA A 11 1.63 13.75 3.77
CA ALA A 11 1.52 13.01 5.03
C ALA A 11 1.93 11.55 4.80
N GLY A 12 2.94 11.06 5.55
CA GLY A 12 3.49 9.71 5.35
C GLY A 12 4.57 9.62 4.25
N HIS A 13 5.26 10.71 3.94
CA HIS A 13 6.26 10.86 2.87
C HIS A 13 7.43 9.86 2.90
N ARG A 14 7.63 9.09 3.99
CA ARG A 14 8.69 8.07 4.11
C ARG A 14 8.19 6.64 3.92
N GLY A 15 6.87 6.43 3.86
CA GLY A 15 6.28 5.11 3.60
C GLY A 15 6.35 4.70 2.12
N LEU A 16 5.97 3.46 1.81
CA LEU A 16 5.97 2.90 0.45
C LEU A 16 5.34 3.86 -0.57
N VAL A 17 4.10 4.28 -0.36
CA VAL A 17 3.37 5.14 -1.31
C VAL A 17 3.80 6.60 -1.18
N GLY A 18 3.94 7.10 0.05
CA GLY A 18 4.29 8.51 0.28
C GLY A 18 5.66 8.88 -0.29
N SER A 19 6.66 7.98 -0.20
CA SER A 19 7.98 8.22 -0.78
C SER A 19 7.97 8.19 -2.31
N ALA A 20 7.13 7.33 -2.89
CA ALA A 20 6.94 7.29 -4.34
C ALA A 20 6.22 8.56 -4.85
N ILE A 21 5.18 9.05 -4.14
CA ILE A 21 4.53 10.34 -4.44
C ILE A 21 5.52 11.50 -4.34
N TRP A 22 6.32 11.53 -3.28
CA TRP A 22 7.33 12.55 -3.08
C TRP A 22 8.31 12.61 -4.25
N LYS A 23 8.85 11.46 -4.63
CA LYS A 23 9.76 11.33 -5.78
C LYS A 23 9.08 11.76 -7.09
N ASN A 24 7.87 11.29 -7.37
CA ASN A 24 7.12 11.65 -8.59
C ASN A 24 6.88 13.16 -8.69
N LEU A 25 6.52 13.81 -7.57
CA LEU A 25 6.36 15.27 -7.51
C LEU A 25 7.67 15.98 -7.82
N GLN A 26 8.80 15.54 -7.24
CA GLN A 26 10.13 16.12 -7.53
C GLN A 26 10.50 15.94 -9.01
N ASP A 27 10.34 14.74 -9.57
CA ASP A 27 10.61 14.42 -10.97
C ASP A 27 9.75 15.28 -11.93
N LYS A 28 8.54 15.66 -11.52
CA LYS A 28 7.65 16.58 -12.24
C LYS A 28 7.94 18.06 -12.00
N GLY A 29 8.96 18.38 -11.20
CA GLY A 29 9.43 19.76 -10.94
C GLY A 29 8.66 20.52 -9.87
N TYR A 30 7.94 19.86 -8.97
CA TYR A 30 7.39 20.47 -7.76
C TYR A 30 8.50 20.59 -6.71
N THR A 31 8.77 21.79 -6.23
CA THR A 31 9.91 22.07 -5.34
C THR A 31 9.51 22.41 -3.91
N ASN A 32 8.27 22.85 -3.70
CA ASN A 32 7.79 23.30 -2.38
C ASN A 32 7.01 22.16 -1.67
N LEU A 33 7.76 21.09 -1.36
CA LEU A 33 7.19 19.89 -0.72
C LEU A 33 7.43 19.89 0.79
N ILE A 34 6.41 19.55 1.57
CA ILE A 34 6.49 19.41 3.02
C ILE A 34 6.23 17.96 3.40
N GLY A 35 7.09 17.42 4.25
CA GLY A 35 6.94 16.11 4.88
C GLY A 35 7.42 16.19 6.32
N LYS A 36 6.66 15.60 7.26
CA LYS A 36 7.04 15.47 8.66
C LYS A 36 7.07 13.99 9.03
N THR A 37 8.08 13.58 9.76
CA THR A 37 8.14 12.24 10.35
C THR A 37 7.19 12.14 11.54
N HIS A 38 6.84 10.93 11.96
CA HIS A 38 6.00 10.72 13.15
C HIS A 38 6.58 11.36 14.42
N LYS A 39 7.91 11.47 14.53
CA LYS A 39 8.57 12.15 15.67
C LYS A 39 8.43 13.67 15.62
N GLU A 40 8.34 14.25 14.43
CA GLU A 40 8.19 15.70 14.20
C GLU A 40 6.73 16.14 14.24
N LEU A 41 5.81 15.26 13.82
CA LEU A 41 4.37 15.49 13.80
C LEU A 41 3.62 14.17 13.99
N ASP A 42 3.06 13.96 15.17
CA ASP A 42 2.13 12.86 15.43
C ASP A 42 0.73 13.24 14.92
N LEU A 43 0.27 12.57 13.87
CA LEU A 43 -1.05 12.82 13.29
C LEU A 43 -2.22 12.39 14.18
N LEU A 44 -1.96 11.66 15.29
CA LEU A 44 -2.94 11.36 16.32
C LEU A 44 -3.20 12.56 17.23
N ASP A 45 -2.25 13.49 17.36
CA ASP A 45 -2.39 14.68 18.17
C ASP A 45 -3.04 15.84 17.38
N ALA A 46 -4.33 16.06 17.62
CA ALA A 46 -5.11 17.10 16.95
C ALA A 46 -4.55 18.51 17.17
N VAL A 47 -3.93 18.78 18.33
CA VAL A 47 -3.34 20.11 18.63
C VAL A 47 -2.10 20.34 17.81
N SER A 48 -1.22 19.36 17.73
CA SER A 48 0.00 19.41 16.91
C SER A 48 -0.33 19.50 15.41
N VAL A 49 -1.34 18.76 14.95
CA VAL A 49 -1.79 18.83 13.54
C VAL A 49 -2.33 20.22 13.22
N ARG A 50 -3.18 20.79 14.07
CA ARG A 50 -3.68 22.17 13.89
C ARG A 50 -2.53 23.17 13.82
N LYS A 51 -1.62 23.14 14.80
CA LYS A 51 -0.46 24.04 14.82
C LYS A 51 0.37 23.93 13.54
N PHE A 52 0.59 22.70 13.05
CA PHE A 52 1.30 22.47 11.78
C PHE A 52 0.56 23.14 10.60
N PHE A 53 -0.75 23.01 10.50
CA PHE A 53 -1.52 23.66 9.43
C PHE A 53 -1.56 25.18 9.58
N ASP A 54 -1.62 25.71 10.82
CA ASP A 54 -1.52 27.15 11.10
C ASP A 54 -0.18 27.75 10.62
N GLU A 55 0.92 27.02 10.84
CA GLU A 55 2.28 27.47 10.48
C GLU A 55 2.60 27.25 9.01
N GLU A 56 2.28 26.09 8.46
CA GLU A 56 2.74 25.70 7.12
C GLU A 56 1.75 26.09 6.02
N GLN A 57 0.45 26.21 6.28
CA GLN A 57 -0.58 26.60 5.31
C GLN A 57 -0.46 25.85 3.97
N PRO A 58 -0.50 24.50 3.94
CA PRO A 58 -0.36 23.76 2.69
C PRO A 58 -1.55 24.04 1.75
N GLU A 59 -1.26 24.21 0.46
CA GLU A 59 -2.29 24.41 -0.56
C GLU A 59 -2.90 23.09 -1.07
N TYR A 60 -2.07 22.05 -1.08
CA TYR A 60 -2.44 20.69 -1.52
C TYR A 60 -1.97 19.66 -0.51
N VAL A 61 -2.76 18.60 -0.31
CA VAL A 61 -2.47 17.55 0.66
C VAL A 61 -2.60 16.18 0.03
N PHE A 62 -1.58 15.35 0.16
CA PHE A 62 -1.65 13.90 -0.05
C PHE A 62 -1.68 13.20 1.32
N LEU A 63 -2.79 12.59 1.67
CA LEU A 63 -2.91 11.84 2.91
C LEU A 63 -2.60 10.36 2.67
N ALA A 64 -1.29 10.05 2.66
CA ALA A 64 -0.74 8.69 2.52
C ALA A 64 -0.39 8.04 3.87
N ALA A 65 -0.49 8.78 4.97
CA ALA A 65 -0.27 8.27 6.31
C ALA A 65 -1.45 7.43 6.80
N ALA A 66 -1.15 6.25 7.32
CA ALA A 66 -2.12 5.38 7.96
C ALA A 66 -1.43 4.40 8.90
N PHE A 67 -2.16 3.86 9.87
CA PHE A 67 -1.74 2.70 10.65
C PHE A 67 -2.10 1.45 9.85
N VAL A 68 -1.09 0.75 9.32
CA VAL A 68 -1.25 -0.38 8.40
C VAL A 68 -0.52 -1.62 8.89
N GLY A 69 -0.93 -2.78 8.41
CA GLY A 69 -0.29 -4.06 8.73
C GLY A 69 -0.94 -5.22 7.97
N GLY A 70 -0.29 -6.39 8.01
CA GLY A 70 -0.81 -7.62 7.41
C GLY A 70 -2.03 -8.19 8.15
N ILE A 71 -2.55 -9.32 7.66
CA ILE A 71 -3.76 -9.99 8.17
C ILE A 71 -3.67 -10.26 9.68
N MET A 72 -2.53 -10.79 10.16
CA MET A 72 -2.34 -11.11 11.58
C MET A 72 -2.43 -9.87 12.46
N ALA A 73 -1.76 -8.77 12.07
CA ALA A 73 -1.81 -7.52 12.82
C ALA A 73 -3.25 -6.95 12.86
N ASN A 74 -3.97 -6.97 11.74
CA ASN A 74 -5.38 -6.56 11.69
C ASN A 74 -6.28 -7.40 12.60
N SER A 75 -6.05 -8.70 12.68
CA SER A 75 -6.82 -9.62 13.53
C SER A 75 -6.58 -9.37 15.02
N ILE A 76 -5.35 -9.01 15.41
CA ILE A 76 -4.93 -8.86 16.81
C ILE A 76 -5.21 -7.43 17.32
N TYR A 77 -4.83 -6.40 16.55
CA TYR A 77 -4.88 -4.99 16.98
C TYR A 77 -6.12 -4.26 16.45
N ARG A 78 -7.26 -4.91 16.46
CA ARG A 78 -8.53 -4.42 15.86
C ARG A 78 -8.91 -3.00 16.30
N ALA A 79 -8.83 -2.72 17.61
CA ALA A 79 -9.14 -1.40 18.13
C ALA A 79 -8.16 -0.32 17.66
N ASP A 80 -6.87 -0.62 17.61
CA ASP A 80 -5.84 0.30 17.11
C ASP A 80 -6.06 0.63 15.62
N PHE A 81 -6.40 -0.36 14.81
CA PHE A 81 -6.62 -0.16 13.38
C PHE A 81 -7.81 0.76 13.09
N ILE A 82 -8.93 0.62 13.79
CA ILE A 82 -10.05 1.54 13.59
C ILE A 82 -9.77 2.89 14.22
N TYR A 83 -9.36 2.94 15.50
CA TYR A 83 -9.22 4.16 16.25
C TYR A 83 -8.15 5.10 15.68
N LYS A 84 -6.93 4.60 15.48
CA LYS A 84 -5.81 5.42 14.98
C LYS A 84 -6.06 5.93 13.57
N ASN A 85 -6.60 5.10 12.67
CA ASN A 85 -6.91 5.55 11.31
C ASN A 85 -8.01 6.59 11.28
N LEU A 86 -9.09 6.43 12.08
CA LEU A 86 -10.12 7.46 12.21
C LEU A 86 -9.54 8.78 12.73
N GLN A 87 -8.69 8.73 13.76
CA GLN A 87 -8.07 9.92 14.34
C GLN A 87 -7.17 10.64 13.33
N ILE A 88 -6.28 9.93 12.62
CA ILE A 88 -5.38 10.50 11.61
C ILE A 88 -6.17 11.21 10.52
N GLN A 89 -7.14 10.52 9.91
CA GLN A 89 -7.88 11.09 8.79
C GLN A 89 -8.82 12.23 9.23
N GLN A 90 -9.43 12.13 10.40
CA GLN A 90 -10.25 13.20 10.95
C GLN A 90 -9.43 14.47 11.19
N ASN A 91 -8.24 14.35 11.79
CA ASN A 91 -7.36 15.48 12.03
C ASN A 91 -6.91 16.13 10.72
N VAL A 92 -6.38 15.35 9.77
CA VAL A 92 -5.82 15.91 8.54
C VAL A 92 -6.91 16.47 7.62
N ILE A 93 -8.02 15.74 7.39
CA ILE A 93 -9.13 16.22 6.54
C ILE A 93 -9.80 17.44 7.18
N GLY A 94 -10.02 17.42 8.50
CA GLY A 94 -10.64 18.54 9.23
C GLY A 94 -9.79 19.81 9.18
N GLU A 95 -8.48 19.71 9.41
CA GLU A 95 -7.59 20.88 9.34
C GLU A 95 -7.38 21.33 7.89
N SER A 96 -7.38 20.41 6.91
CA SER A 96 -7.38 20.79 5.48
C SER A 96 -8.59 21.67 5.14
N PHE A 97 -9.78 21.33 5.65
CA PHE A 97 -10.97 22.14 5.45
C PHE A 97 -10.86 23.52 6.15
N ARG A 98 -10.43 23.54 7.42
CA ARG A 98 -10.28 24.78 8.22
C ARG A 98 -9.32 25.77 7.55
N HIS A 99 -8.27 25.26 6.90
CA HIS A 99 -7.22 26.08 6.26
C HIS A 99 -7.42 26.26 4.76
N ASN A 100 -8.60 25.97 4.22
CA ASN A 100 -8.96 26.16 2.82
C ASN A 100 -7.99 25.47 1.85
N VAL A 101 -7.54 24.24 2.18
CA VAL A 101 -6.73 23.43 1.26
C VAL A 101 -7.48 23.28 -0.06
N LYS A 102 -6.84 23.67 -1.15
CA LYS A 102 -7.44 23.71 -2.50
C LYS A 102 -7.86 22.33 -2.98
N LYS A 103 -7.04 21.32 -2.69
CA LYS A 103 -7.32 19.93 -3.07
C LYS A 103 -6.63 18.94 -2.13
N LEU A 104 -7.33 17.87 -1.79
CA LEU A 104 -6.80 16.79 -0.96
C LEU A 104 -7.01 15.46 -1.67
N LEU A 105 -5.97 14.61 -1.65
CA LEU A 105 -6.07 13.22 -2.08
C LEU A 105 -5.95 12.32 -0.86
N PHE A 106 -7.03 11.54 -0.60
CA PHE A 106 -7.09 10.55 0.46
C PHE A 106 -6.77 9.16 -0.08
N LEU A 107 -5.73 8.52 0.46
CA LEU A 107 -5.41 7.14 0.12
C LEU A 107 -6.26 6.18 0.98
N GLY A 108 -7.23 5.57 0.33
CA GLY A 108 -8.03 4.48 0.87
C GLY A 108 -7.35 3.12 0.72
N SER A 109 -8.14 2.09 0.49
CA SER A 109 -7.70 0.72 0.23
C SER A 109 -8.86 -0.09 -0.35
N THR A 110 -8.60 -1.04 -1.21
CA THR A 110 -9.62 -1.97 -1.73
C THR A 110 -10.21 -2.93 -0.69
N CYS A 111 -9.72 -2.92 0.56
CA CYS A 111 -10.36 -3.65 1.66
C CYS A 111 -11.74 -3.10 2.04
N ILE A 112 -12.12 -1.91 1.55
CA ILE A 112 -13.46 -1.30 1.75
C ILE A 112 -14.57 -2.08 1.04
N TYR A 113 -14.23 -2.90 0.06
CA TYR A 113 -15.22 -3.66 -0.70
C TYR A 113 -15.69 -4.90 0.06
N PRO A 114 -16.95 -5.32 -0.17
CA PRO A 114 -17.48 -6.52 0.43
C PRO A 114 -16.61 -7.75 0.13
N ARG A 115 -16.55 -8.67 1.11
CA ARG A 115 -15.78 -9.92 0.98
C ARG A 115 -16.16 -10.71 -0.26
N ASP A 116 -17.45 -10.81 -0.54
CA ASP A 116 -18.02 -11.64 -1.60
C ASP A 116 -18.51 -10.78 -2.79
N ALA A 117 -17.91 -9.59 -2.99
CA ALA A 117 -18.24 -8.74 -4.12
C ALA A 117 -17.92 -9.40 -5.47
N GLU A 118 -18.75 -9.11 -6.47
CA GLU A 118 -18.50 -9.52 -7.85
C GLU A 118 -17.14 -8.95 -8.34
N GLN A 119 -16.43 -9.74 -9.11
CA GLN A 119 -15.09 -9.41 -9.60
C GLN A 119 -15.09 -9.22 -11.12
N PRO A 120 -14.45 -8.17 -11.65
CA PRO A 120 -13.69 -7.14 -10.95
C PRO A 120 -14.58 -6.17 -10.15
N MET A 121 -14.08 -5.74 -8.99
CA MET A 121 -14.80 -4.86 -8.06
C MET A 121 -14.87 -3.43 -8.61
N LYS A 122 -16.10 -2.96 -8.85
CA LYS A 122 -16.40 -1.57 -9.22
C LYS A 122 -16.65 -0.71 -7.97
N GLU A 123 -16.57 0.59 -8.11
CA GLU A 123 -16.82 1.54 -7.03
C GLU A 123 -18.26 1.42 -6.46
N GLU A 124 -19.22 1.03 -7.28
CA GLU A 124 -20.64 0.91 -6.92
C GLU A 124 -20.92 -0.21 -5.91
N VAL A 125 -20.03 -1.20 -5.75
CA VAL A 125 -20.23 -2.31 -4.81
C VAL A 125 -19.92 -1.94 -3.36
N LEU A 126 -19.48 -0.71 -3.09
CA LEU A 126 -19.22 -0.23 -1.75
C LEU A 126 -20.49 -0.32 -0.87
N LEU A 127 -20.36 -0.94 0.32
CA LEU A 127 -21.43 -1.09 1.32
C LEU A 127 -22.65 -1.93 0.87
N THR A 128 -22.50 -2.82 -0.11
CA THR A 128 -23.60 -3.67 -0.58
C THR A 128 -23.73 -5.00 0.19
N SER A 129 -22.68 -5.44 0.89
CA SER A 129 -22.70 -6.63 1.74
C SER A 129 -21.56 -6.60 2.79
N PRO A 130 -21.45 -7.58 3.70
CA PRO A 130 -20.45 -7.59 4.77
C PRO A 130 -19.01 -7.55 4.25
N LEU A 131 -18.17 -6.88 5.03
CA LEU A 131 -16.73 -6.79 4.82
C LEU A 131 -16.01 -8.09 5.21
N GLU A 132 -14.74 -8.21 4.84
CA GLU A 132 -13.89 -9.29 5.31
C GLU A 132 -13.59 -9.08 6.81
N TYR A 133 -13.91 -10.08 7.63
CA TYR A 133 -13.94 -9.96 9.09
C TYR A 133 -12.60 -9.59 9.72
N THR A 134 -11.48 -10.12 9.23
CA THR A 134 -10.16 -9.90 9.86
C THR A 134 -9.69 -8.46 9.74
N ASN A 135 -10.00 -7.78 8.63
CA ASN A 135 -9.62 -6.39 8.38
C ASN A 135 -10.78 -5.39 8.45
N GLU A 136 -11.96 -5.82 8.87
CA GLU A 136 -13.16 -4.97 8.97
C GLU A 136 -12.92 -3.64 9.71
N PRO A 137 -12.23 -3.60 10.88
CA PRO A 137 -11.97 -2.33 11.57
C PRO A 137 -11.18 -1.32 10.74
N TYR A 138 -10.17 -1.79 10.02
CA TYR A 138 -9.40 -0.95 9.09
C TYR A 138 -10.26 -0.50 7.90
N ALA A 139 -11.03 -1.42 7.33
CA ALA A 139 -11.92 -1.12 6.22
C ALA A 139 -12.97 -0.07 6.58
N ILE A 140 -13.62 -0.19 7.75
CA ILE A 140 -14.57 0.81 8.27
C ILE A 140 -13.90 2.18 8.42
N ALA A 141 -12.69 2.23 8.97
CA ALA A 141 -11.97 3.50 9.07
C ALA A 141 -11.72 4.11 7.68
N LYS A 142 -11.30 3.32 6.69
CA LYS A 142 -11.07 3.80 5.32
C LYS A 142 -12.38 4.22 4.62
N ILE A 143 -13.49 3.52 4.84
CA ILE A 143 -14.82 3.93 4.38
C ILE A 143 -15.21 5.28 5.00
N ALA A 144 -14.99 5.47 6.30
CA ALA A 144 -15.29 6.74 6.97
C ALA A 144 -14.49 7.90 6.36
N GLY A 145 -13.19 7.74 6.09
CA GLY A 145 -12.36 8.77 5.46
C GLY A 145 -12.82 9.13 4.05
N LEU A 146 -13.14 8.12 3.25
CA LEU A 146 -13.73 8.29 1.92
C LEU A 146 -15.06 9.07 2.00
N LYS A 147 -15.96 8.67 2.92
CA LYS A 147 -17.25 9.36 3.09
C LYS A 147 -17.11 10.76 3.70
N MET A 148 -16.07 11.02 4.48
CA MET A 148 -15.74 12.39 4.89
C MET A 148 -15.39 13.25 3.67
N CYS A 149 -14.49 12.81 2.79
CA CYS A 149 -14.14 13.53 1.56
C CYS A 149 -15.39 13.83 0.72
N GLU A 150 -16.22 12.81 0.46
CA GLU A 150 -17.47 12.94 -0.29
C GLU A 150 -18.43 13.95 0.34
N SER A 151 -18.62 13.86 1.67
CA SER A 151 -19.53 14.74 2.41
C SER A 151 -19.06 16.20 2.45
N PHE A 152 -17.76 16.44 2.64
CA PHE A 152 -17.20 17.80 2.60
C PHE A 152 -17.36 18.42 1.20
N ASN A 153 -17.15 17.64 0.14
CA ASN A 153 -17.35 18.10 -1.23
C ASN A 153 -18.80 18.51 -1.49
N LEU A 154 -19.74 17.65 -1.09
CA LEU A 154 -21.18 17.90 -1.33
C LEU A 154 -21.73 19.05 -0.51
N GLN A 155 -21.28 19.21 0.74
CA GLN A 155 -21.79 20.25 1.63
C GLN A 155 -21.11 21.60 1.46
N TYR A 156 -19.80 21.59 1.26
CA TYR A 156 -18.97 22.80 1.29
C TYR A 156 -18.30 23.13 -0.04
N GLY A 157 -18.45 22.30 -1.06
CA GLY A 157 -17.83 22.51 -2.37
C GLY A 157 -16.31 22.35 -2.37
N THR A 158 -15.74 21.57 -1.45
CA THR A 158 -14.32 21.24 -1.46
C THR A 158 -13.93 20.36 -2.65
N ASN A 159 -12.65 20.12 -2.86
CA ASN A 159 -12.14 19.25 -3.92
C ASN A 159 -11.28 18.13 -3.32
N TYR A 160 -11.91 17.22 -2.58
CA TYR A 160 -11.24 16.13 -1.86
C TYR A 160 -11.55 14.80 -2.55
N ILE A 161 -10.53 14.14 -3.10
CA ILE A 161 -10.68 12.91 -3.87
C ILE A 161 -10.10 11.74 -3.10
N ALA A 162 -10.88 10.66 -3.00
CA ALA A 162 -10.45 9.40 -2.42
C ALA A 162 -10.06 8.42 -3.53
N VAL A 163 -8.91 7.77 -3.37
CA VAL A 163 -8.43 6.74 -4.29
C VAL A 163 -8.22 5.41 -3.57
N MET A 164 -8.55 4.30 -4.24
CA MET A 164 -8.53 2.94 -3.68
C MET A 164 -7.49 2.09 -4.39
N PRO A 165 -6.24 2.07 -3.87
CA PRO A 165 -5.20 1.24 -4.46
C PRO A 165 -5.44 -0.24 -4.18
N THR A 166 -5.08 -1.06 -5.17
CA THR A 166 -4.90 -2.51 -5.03
C THR A 166 -3.66 -2.85 -4.19
N ASN A 167 -3.20 -4.13 -4.18
CA ASN A 167 -1.98 -4.48 -3.44
C ASN A 167 -0.76 -3.82 -4.08
N LEU A 168 -0.04 -3.05 -3.29
CA LEU A 168 1.13 -2.32 -3.74
C LEU A 168 2.41 -3.06 -3.38
N TYR A 169 3.44 -2.89 -4.20
CA TYR A 169 4.79 -3.38 -3.98
C TYR A 169 5.80 -2.44 -4.64
N GLY A 170 7.02 -2.35 -4.13
CA GLY A 170 8.04 -1.48 -4.71
C GLY A 170 9.14 -1.04 -3.75
N PRO A 171 9.92 -0.01 -4.11
CA PRO A 171 10.95 0.55 -3.26
C PRO A 171 10.42 1.00 -1.89
N ASN A 172 11.21 0.78 -0.85
CA ASN A 172 10.86 1.08 0.55
C ASN A 172 9.71 0.22 1.14
N ASP A 173 9.35 -0.89 0.49
CA ASP A 173 8.42 -1.85 1.07
C ASP A 173 9.03 -2.57 2.28
N ASN A 174 8.17 -3.17 3.09
CA ASN A 174 8.57 -3.92 4.26
C ASN A 174 8.91 -5.37 3.88
N PHE A 175 10.14 -5.80 4.13
CA PHE A 175 10.62 -7.17 3.90
C PHE A 175 10.71 -8.02 5.18
N ASP A 176 10.09 -7.59 6.26
CA ASP A 176 10.05 -8.38 7.51
C ASP A 176 9.32 -9.70 7.29
N LEU A 177 9.92 -10.83 7.71
CA LEU A 177 9.36 -12.17 7.43
C LEU A 177 8.05 -12.45 8.17
N GLU A 178 7.76 -11.72 9.25
CA GLU A 178 6.55 -11.88 10.05
C GLU A 178 5.43 -10.91 9.63
N ARG A 179 5.79 -9.65 9.28
CA ARG A 179 4.84 -8.53 9.19
C ARG A 179 4.65 -7.98 7.78
N SER A 180 5.48 -8.41 6.82
CA SER A 180 5.41 -7.91 5.45
C SER A 180 4.22 -8.46 4.67
N HIS A 181 3.91 -7.80 3.56
CA HIS A 181 2.99 -8.33 2.57
C HIS A 181 3.61 -9.52 1.83
N VAL A 182 2.76 -10.27 1.12
CA VAL A 182 3.13 -11.54 0.50
C VAL A 182 4.30 -11.43 -0.50
N LEU A 183 4.31 -10.42 -1.37
CA LEU A 183 5.33 -10.30 -2.43
C LEU A 183 6.73 -10.00 -1.86
N PRO A 184 6.94 -8.98 -0.99
CA PRO A 184 8.25 -8.74 -0.37
C PRO A 184 8.71 -9.91 0.51
N ALA A 185 7.79 -10.56 1.24
CA ALA A 185 8.12 -11.77 2.01
C ALA A 185 8.66 -12.88 1.12
N MET A 186 8.01 -13.14 -0.02
CA MET A 186 8.48 -14.16 -0.98
C MET A 186 9.85 -13.84 -1.56
N ILE A 187 10.07 -12.58 -1.98
CA ILE A 187 11.38 -12.17 -2.49
C ILE A 187 12.48 -12.48 -1.47
N ARG A 188 12.29 -12.06 -0.22
CA ARG A 188 13.28 -12.28 0.84
C ARG A 188 13.49 -13.77 1.14
N LYS A 189 12.42 -14.55 1.26
CA LYS A 189 12.51 -16.00 1.51
C LYS A 189 13.28 -16.73 0.40
N ILE A 190 12.92 -16.46 -0.86
CA ILE A 190 13.52 -17.12 -2.01
C ILE A 190 14.97 -16.68 -2.20
N HIS A 191 15.28 -15.40 -1.95
CA HIS A 191 16.66 -14.90 -1.97
C HIS A 191 17.54 -15.57 -0.90
N LEU A 192 17.08 -15.63 0.36
CA LEU A 192 17.84 -16.28 1.44
C LEU A 192 18.04 -17.77 1.17
N ALA A 193 17.03 -18.47 0.64
CA ALA A 193 17.17 -19.87 0.22
C ALA A 193 18.19 -20.04 -0.93
N HIS A 194 18.19 -19.10 -1.88
CA HIS A 194 19.17 -19.07 -2.95
C HIS A 194 20.60 -18.90 -2.40
N CYS A 195 20.80 -17.94 -1.50
CA CYS A 195 22.09 -17.71 -0.82
C CYS A 195 22.56 -18.94 -0.03
N LEU A 196 21.65 -19.60 0.73
CA LEU A 196 21.95 -20.86 1.42
C LEU A 196 22.44 -21.94 0.45
N LYS A 197 21.73 -22.10 -0.68
CA LYS A 197 22.07 -23.11 -1.70
C LYS A 197 23.44 -22.84 -2.37
N GLN A 198 23.79 -21.57 -2.54
CA GLN A 198 25.10 -21.16 -3.09
C GLN A 198 26.21 -21.14 -2.01
N GLY A 199 25.88 -21.27 -0.73
CA GLY A 199 26.82 -21.12 0.37
C GLY A 199 27.28 -19.67 0.57
N ASP A 200 26.51 -18.70 0.09
CA ASP A 200 26.81 -17.26 0.18
C ASP A 200 26.38 -16.71 1.55
N TRP A 201 27.22 -16.99 2.54
CA TRP A 201 27.01 -16.53 3.93
C TRP A 201 27.16 -15.02 4.09
N ASP A 202 27.95 -14.37 3.26
CA ASP A 202 28.12 -12.92 3.33
C ASP A 202 26.82 -12.21 2.96
N ALA A 203 26.12 -12.66 1.93
CA ALA A 203 24.81 -12.13 1.55
C ALA A 203 23.74 -12.40 2.64
N ILE A 204 23.75 -13.61 3.24
CA ILE A 204 22.82 -13.95 4.33
C ILE A 204 23.07 -13.04 5.55
N CYS A 205 24.31 -12.88 5.98
CA CYS A 205 24.66 -12.04 7.11
C CYS A 205 24.34 -10.56 6.83
N LYS A 206 24.61 -10.09 5.62
CA LYS A 206 24.23 -8.73 5.19
C LYS A 206 22.73 -8.50 5.30
N ASP A 207 21.90 -9.42 4.78
CA ASP A 207 20.44 -9.29 4.86
C ASP A 207 19.95 -9.28 6.31
N LEU A 208 20.42 -10.20 7.13
CA LEU A 208 20.00 -10.32 8.53
C LEU A 208 20.49 -9.13 9.37
N ASN A 209 21.66 -8.55 9.10
CA ASN A 209 22.12 -7.32 9.76
C ASN A 209 21.24 -6.12 9.42
N GLN A 210 20.74 -6.05 8.19
CA GLN A 210 19.81 -4.98 7.78
C GLN A 210 18.40 -5.19 8.32
N ARG A 211 17.98 -6.44 8.43
CA ARG A 211 16.60 -6.85 8.79
C ARG A 211 16.64 -8.07 9.73
N PRO A 212 17.02 -7.89 11.00
CA PRO A 212 17.06 -8.99 11.97
C PRO A 212 15.70 -9.67 12.09
N VAL A 213 15.71 -10.98 12.36
CA VAL A 213 14.49 -11.79 12.51
C VAL A 213 14.43 -12.30 13.95
N GLU A 214 13.45 -11.87 14.72
CA GLU A 214 13.29 -12.27 16.14
C GLU A 214 14.59 -12.12 16.99
N GLY A 215 15.38 -11.09 16.71
CA GLY A 215 16.63 -10.82 17.40
C GLY A 215 17.85 -11.56 16.83
N ILE A 216 17.68 -12.44 15.85
CA ILE A 216 18.78 -13.08 15.11
C ILE A 216 19.20 -12.14 13.98
N ASP A 217 20.49 -11.80 13.96
CA ASP A 217 21.14 -10.96 12.96
C ASP A 217 22.31 -11.70 12.26
N GLY A 218 23.04 -11.01 11.39
CA GLY A 218 24.15 -11.60 10.66
C GLY A 218 25.41 -11.88 11.51
N ASN A 219 25.43 -11.48 12.80
CA ASN A 219 26.50 -11.78 13.74
C ASN A 219 26.16 -12.99 14.63
N SER A 220 24.96 -13.52 14.53
CA SER A 220 24.50 -14.71 15.24
C SER A 220 25.23 -15.98 14.76
N SER A 221 25.19 -17.06 15.56
CA SER A 221 25.78 -18.33 15.12
C SER A 221 25.10 -18.88 13.86
N LYS A 222 25.83 -19.66 13.07
CA LYS A 222 25.25 -20.31 11.88
C LYS A 222 24.09 -21.21 12.24
N GLU A 223 24.16 -21.87 13.38
CA GLU A 223 23.12 -22.75 13.92
C GLU A 223 21.84 -21.94 14.21
N ASP A 224 21.95 -20.79 14.85
CA ASP A 224 20.81 -19.92 15.16
C ASP A 224 20.20 -19.33 13.87
N ILE A 225 21.05 -18.90 12.93
CA ILE A 225 20.60 -18.42 11.63
C ILE A 225 19.84 -19.51 10.87
N LEU A 226 20.37 -20.72 10.78
CA LEU A 226 19.69 -21.84 10.13
C LEU A 226 18.37 -22.20 10.83
N ALA A 227 18.35 -22.19 12.17
CA ALA A 227 17.15 -22.49 12.95
C ALA A 227 16.03 -21.46 12.69
N ILE A 228 16.37 -20.15 12.69
CA ILE A 228 15.36 -19.12 12.43
C ILE A 228 14.87 -19.16 10.99
N LEU A 229 15.75 -19.35 10.00
CA LEU A 229 15.34 -19.47 8.61
C LEU A 229 14.44 -20.68 8.38
N ALA A 230 14.77 -21.85 8.98
CA ALA A 230 13.92 -23.04 8.91
C ALA A 230 12.53 -22.82 9.54
N LYS A 231 12.44 -22.06 10.66
CA LYS A 231 11.16 -21.67 11.29
C LYS A 231 10.26 -20.92 10.29
N TYR A 232 10.83 -20.12 9.41
CA TYR A 232 10.11 -19.38 8.36
C TYR A 232 9.97 -20.15 7.03
N GLY A 233 10.34 -21.45 7.04
CA GLY A 233 10.22 -22.33 5.86
C GLY A 233 11.27 -22.06 4.79
N ILE A 234 12.48 -21.68 5.19
CA ILE A 234 13.60 -21.35 4.30
C ILE A 234 14.72 -22.36 4.53
N SER A 235 15.12 -23.07 3.48
CA SER A 235 16.28 -23.96 3.48
C SER A 235 17.02 -23.86 2.13
N ASP A 236 18.15 -24.51 2.01
CA ASP A 236 18.93 -24.63 0.77
C ASP A 236 18.19 -25.41 -0.32
N SER A 237 17.36 -26.35 0.08
CA SER A 237 16.66 -27.28 -0.82
C SER A 237 15.20 -26.92 -1.06
N GLU A 238 14.55 -26.19 -0.11
CA GLU A 238 13.11 -25.93 -0.14
C GLU A 238 12.79 -24.53 0.40
N VAL A 239 11.81 -23.87 -0.25
CA VAL A 239 11.08 -22.72 0.29
C VAL A 239 9.62 -23.12 0.47
N LYS A 240 9.15 -23.08 1.72
CA LYS A 240 7.76 -23.38 2.08
C LYS A 240 6.96 -22.10 2.27
N LEU A 241 5.90 -21.93 1.48
CA LEU A 241 4.96 -20.82 1.56
C LEU A 241 3.66 -21.26 2.23
N TRP A 242 2.96 -20.31 2.86
CA TRP A 242 1.67 -20.58 3.50
C TRP A 242 0.54 -20.68 2.47
N GLY A 243 -0.48 -21.47 2.77
CA GLY A 243 -1.69 -21.65 1.97
C GLY A 243 -1.52 -22.65 0.84
N THR A 244 -2.44 -22.63 -0.11
CA THR A 244 -2.45 -23.54 -1.29
C THR A 244 -1.73 -22.95 -2.50
N GLY A 245 -1.50 -21.64 -2.51
CA GLY A 245 -1.00 -20.90 -3.67
C GLY A 245 -2.06 -20.59 -4.73
N THR A 246 -3.31 -21.01 -4.53
CA THR A 246 -4.41 -20.81 -5.50
C THR A 246 -5.03 -19.40 -5.50
N PRO A 247 -5.05 -18.63 -4.37
CA PRO A 247 -5.66 -17.31 -4.38
C PRO A 247 -5.07 -16.39 -5.44
N LEU A 248 -5.96 -15.62 -6.07
CA LEU A 248 -5.63 -14.64 -7.09
C LEU A 248 -5.48 -13.26 -6.47
N ARG A 249 -4.45 -12.53 -6.85
CA ARG A 249 -4.17 -11.16 -6.39
C ARG A 249 -3.78 -10.26 -7.55
N GLU A 250 -4.20 -9.05 -7.43
CA GLU A 250 -3.75 -7.95 -8.26
C GLU A 250 -2.61 -7.22 -7.56
N PHE A 251 -1.58 -6.82 -8.32
CA PHE A 251 -0.42 -6.08 -7.82
C PHE A 251 -0.13 -4.87 -8.70
N LEU A 252 0.14 -3.73 -8.05
CA LEU A 252 0.51 -2.50 -8.74
C LEU A 252 1.84 -1.98 -8.20
N TRP A 253 2.74 -1.59 -9.08
CA TRP A 253 4.02 -0.96 -8.75
C TRP A 253 3.82 0.38 -8.03
N SER A 254 4.49 0.61 -6.90
CA SER A 254 4.24 1.78 -6.04
C SER A 254 4.52 3.13 -6.73
N GLU A 255 5.48 3.19 -7.66
CA GLU A 255 5.71 4.40 -8.43
C GLU A 255 4.59 4.66 -9.45
N GLU A 256 3.91 3.61 -9.96
CA GLU A 256 2.70 3.76 -10.79
C GLU A 256 1.52 4.25 -9.95
N MET A 257 1.36 3.76 -8.71
CA MET A 257 0.38 4.32 -7.78
C MET A 257 0.64 5.79 -7.50
N ALA A 258 1.90 6.18 -7.34
CA ALA A 258 2.28 7.58 -7.15
C ALA A 258 1.96 8.42 -8.37
N ASP A 259 2.28 7.92 -9.57
CA ASP A 259 1.98 8.63 -10.83
C ASP A 259 0.46 8.78 -11.04
N ALA A 260 -0.34 7.75 -10.76
CA ALA A 260 -1.80 7.84 -10.76
C ALA A 260 -2.33 8.88 -9.76
N SER A 261 -1.77 8.90 -8.55
CA SER A 261 -2.17 9.85 -7.50
C SER A 261 -1.86 11.30 -7.90
N VAL A 262 -0.67 11.54 -8.45
CA VAL A 262 -0.28 12.87 -8.92
C VAL A 262 -1.10 13.27 -10.15
N PHE A 263 -1.37 12.33 -11.09
CA PHE A 263 -2.27 12.56 -12.21
C PHE A 263 -3.67 13.00 -11.73
N VAL A 264 -4.26 12.29 -10.77
CA VAL A 264 -5.57 12.66 -10.20
C VAL A 264 -5.52 14.06 -9.57
N MET A 265 -4.45 14.38 -8.86
CA MET A 265 -4.28 15.72 -8.28
C MET A 265 -4.14 16.81 -9.35
N GLU A 266 -3.48 16.54 -10.47
CA GLU A 266 -3.24 17.50 -11.55
C GLU A 266 -4.46 17.69 -12.46
N HIS A 267 -5.26 16.64 -12.71
CA HIS A 267 -6.20 16.60 -13.82
C HIS A 267 -7.66 16.27 -13.48
N VAL A 268 -7.94 15.76 -12.27
CA VAL A 268 -9.28 15.25 -11.93
C VAL A 268 -9.86 16.03 -10.77
N ASP A 269 -10.96 16.74 -10.98
CA ASP A 269 -11.72 17.37 -9.91
C ASP A 269 -12.86 16.47 -9.40
N PHE A 270 -13.38 16.74 -8.21
CA PHE A 270 -14.48 15.95 -7.64
C PHE A 270 -15.67 15.80 -8.60
N LYS A 271 -16.02 16.87 -9.32
CA LYS A 271 -17.10 16.87 -10.32
C LYS A 271 -16.89 15.87 -11.47
N ASP A 272 -15.66 15.44 -11.72
CA ASP A 272 -15.30 14.49 -12.78
C ASP A 272 -15.42 13.04 -12.31
N THR A 273 -15.68 12.82 -11.01
CA THR A 273 -15.73 11.48 -10.39
C THR A 273 -17.13 10.84 -10.38
N TYR A 274 -18.15 11.57 -10.79
CA TYR A 274 -19.53 11.10 -10.88
C TYR A 274 -20.20 11.66 -12.15
N LYS A 275 -21.32 11.04 -12.55
CA LYS A 275 -22.07 11.49 -13.72
C LYS A 275 -22.89 12.73 -13.38
N GLN A 276 -22.73 13.80 -14.16
CA GLN A 276 -23.50 15.02 -13.99
C GLN A 276 -24.99 14.74 -14.20
N GLY A 277 -25.82 15.23 -13.26
CA GLY A 277 -27.28 15.02 -13.27
C GLY A 277 -27.75 13.80 -12.48
N ASP A 278 -26.84 13.01 -11.89
CA ASP A 278 -27.22 11.96 -10.95
C ASP A 278 -27.99 12.54 -9.76
N LYS A 279 -29.09 11.89 -9.38
CA LYS A 279 -29.92 12.33 -8.25
C LYS A 279 -29.22 12.12 -6.93
N ASP A 280 -28.51 11.01 -6.77
CA ASP A 280 -27.76 10.63 -5.58
C ASP A 280 -26.29 10.52 -5.94
N ILE A 281 -25.49 11.50 -5.55
CA ILE A 281 -24.04 11.48 -5.74
C ILE A 281 -23.40 10.62 -4.65
N ARG A 282 -22.85 9.47 -5.04
CA ARG A 282 -22.18 8.52 -4.13
C ARG A 282 -21.10 7.74 -4.85
N ASN A 283 -20.22 7.07 -4.09
CA ASN A 283 -19.16 6.22 -4.63
C ASN A 283 -18.24 6.98 -5.60
N CYS A 284 -17.91 8.22 -5.23
CA CYS A 284 -17.09 9.15 -6.01
C CYS A 284 -15.59 8.84 -5.95
N HIS A 285 -15.19 7.82 -5.20
CA HIS A 285 -13.80 7.36 -5.17
C HIS A 285 -13.38 6.72 -6.49
N ILE A 286 -12.05 6.53 -6.65
CA ILE A 286 -11.46 6.02 -7.87
C ILE A 286 -10.59 4.80 -7.53
N ASN A 287 -10.87 3.67 -8.14
CA ASN A 287 -10.01 2.50 -8.07
C ASN A 287 -8.69 2.76 -8.81
N ILE A 288 -7.58 2.41 -8.18
CA ILE A 288 -6.26 2.42 -8.80
C ILE A 288 -5.70 0.99 -8.79
N GLY A 289 -5.71 0.37 -9.95
CA GLY A 289 -5.28 -1.00 -10.16
C GLY A 289 -4.84 -1.23 -11.60
N THR A 290 -4.45 -2.46 -11.87
CA THR A 290 -4.04 -2.92 -13.21
C THR A 290 -5.18 -3.57 -13.98
N GLY A 291 -6.21 -4.06 -13.27
CA GLY A 291 -7.25 -4.94 -13.84
C GLY A 291 -6.73 -6.33 -14.22
N LYS A 292 -5.54 -6.71 -13.74
CA LYS A 292 -4.89 -8.01 -14.02
C LYS A 292 -4.56 -8.72 -12.72
N GLU A 293 -4.76 -10.01 -12.69
CA GLU A 293 -4.50 -10.84 -11.51
C GLU A 293 -3.51 -11.96 -11.83
N ILE A 294 -2.84 -12.44 -10.80
CA ILE A 294 -1.90 -13.55 -10.81
C ILE A 294 -2.15 -14.42 -9.58
N SER A 295 -2.02 -15.74 -9.69
CA SER A 295 -2.09 -16.60 -8.52
C SER A 295 -0.84 -16.44 -7.65
N ILE A 296 -0.99 -16.71 -6.35
CA ILE A 296 0.16 -16.71 -5.42
C ILE A 296 1.22 -17.72 -5.86
N ARG A 297 0.83 -18.84 -6.45
CA ARG A 297 1.76 -19.84 -7.03
C ARG A 297 2.54 -19.27 -8.21
N GLU A 298 1.86 -18.72 -9.22
CA GLU A 298 2.52 -18.14 -10.39
C GLU A 298 3.45 -16.97 -10.00
N LEU A 299 3.04 -16.15 -9.02
CA LEU A 299 3.88 -15.09 -8.48
C LEU A 299 5.16 -15.65 -7.84
N ALA A 300 5.03 -16.71 -7.02
CA ALA A 300 6.19 -17.35 -6.40
C ALA A 300 7.12 -17.98 -7.43
N GLU A 301 6.59 -18.64 -8.45
CA GLU A 301 7.34 -19.20 -9.58
C GLU A 301 8.08 -18.09 -10.39
N LEU A 302 7.42 -16.95 -10.60
CA LEU A 302 8.02 -15.78 -11.22
C LEU A 302 9.20 -15.26 -10.38
N ILE A 303 9.05 -15.18 -9.05
CA ILE A 303 10.12 -14.73 -8.16
C ILE A 303 11.27 -15.76 -8.14
N VAL A 304 10.98 -17.07 -8.09
CA VAL A 304 11.98 -18.15 -8.21
C VAL A 304 12.81 -17.98 -9.48
N SER A 305 12.15 -17.76 -10.62
CA SER A 305 12.82 -17.53 -11.91
C SER A 305 13.66 -16.25 -11.89
N THR A 306 13.15 -15.17 -11.28
CA THR A 306 13.85 -13.87 -11.20
C THR A 306 15.10 -13.94 -10.32
N VAL A 307 15.00 -14.64 -9.17
CA VAL A 307 16.13 -14.85 -8.25
C VAL A 307 17.15 -15.87 -8.78
N GLY A 308 16.69 -16.82 -9.59
CA GLY A 308 17.51 -17.95 -10.08
C GLY A 308 17.64 -19.09 -9.07
N TYR A 309 16.68 -19.21 -8.12
CA TYR A 309 16.69 -20.27 -7.12
C TYR A 309 16.41 -21.65 -7.76
N GLN A 310 17.22 -22.65 -7.41
CA GLN A 310 17.16 -24.01 -7.98
C GLN A 310 16.68 -25.07 -6.97
N GLY A 311 16.01 -24.65 -5.89
CA GLY A 311 15.40 -25.55 -4.91
C GLY A 311 13.90 -25.77 -5.20
N GLN A 312 13.23 -26.48 -4.30
CA GLN A 312 11.82 -26.76 -4.38
C GLN A 312 10.99 -25.59 -3.82
N LEU A 313 9.84 -25.35 -4.43
CA LEU A 313 8.80 -24.45 -3.91
C LEU A 313 7.62 -25.30 -3.46
N THR A 314 7.27 -25.22 -2.17
CA THR A 314 6.15 -26.00 -1.61
C THR A 314 5.16 -25.08 -0.89
N PHE A 315 3.95 -25.59 -0.67
CA PHE A 315 2.84 -24.87 -0.07
C PHE A 315 2.27 -25.62 1.13
N ASP A 316 2.16 -24.92 2.27
CA ASP A 316 1.59 -25.46 3.51
C ASP A 316 0.09 -25.17 3.56
N SER A 317 -0.72 -26.08 3.04
CA SER A 317 -2.18 -25.98 3.03
C SER A 317 -2.84 -26.05 4.42
N THR A 318 -2.08 -26.30 5.49
CA THR A 318 -2.59 -26.20 6.87
C THR A 318 -2.73 -24.75 7.34
N LYS A 319 -2.12 -23.81 6.61
CA LYS A 319 -2.22 -22.38 6.84
C LYS A 319 -3.32 -21.77 5.96
N PRO A 320 -4.02 -20.73 6.45
CA PRO A 320 -5.13 -20.13 5.71
C PRO A 320 -4.67 -19.40 4.45
N ASP A 321 -5.49 -19.45 3.40
CA ASP A 321 -5.25 -18.72 2.14
C ASP A 321 -5.67 -17.26 2.16
N GLY A 322 -6.54 -16.84 3.06
CA GLY A 322 -7.23 -15.55 2.99
C GLY A 322 -8.29 -15.52 1.87
N THR A 323 -8.70 -14.32 1.44
CA THR A 323 -9.71 -14.14 0.38
C THR A 323 -9.25 -14.77 -0.94
N MET A 324 -10.10 -15.54 -1.60
CA MET A 324 -9.72 -16.31 -2.81
C MET A 324 -9.43 -15.42 -4.01
N ARG A 325 -10.17 -14.32 -4.20
CA ARG A 325 -9.99 -13.41 -5.33
C ARG A 325 -10.16 -11.95 -4.90
N LYS A 326 -9.34 -11.07 -5.45
CA LYS A 326 -9.41 -9.64 -5.19
C LYS A 326 -8.85 -8.86 -6.38
N LEU A 327 -9.73 -8.51 -7.30
CA LEU A 327 -9.42 -7.79 -8.53
C LEU A 327 -10.26 -6.50 -8.60
N THR A 328 -9.62 -5.36 -8.87
CA THR A 328 -10.33 -4.09 -9.05
C THR A 328 -10.71 -3.83 -10.50
N ASP A 329 -11.79 -3.09 -10.71
CA ASP A 329 -12.10 -2.51 -12.01
C ASP A 329 -11.48 -1.11 -12.11
N PRO A 330 -10.45 -0.89 -12.95
CA PRO A 330 -9.80 0.41 -13.12
C PRO A 330 -10.47 1.27 -14.21
N SER A 331 -11.62 0.88 -14.75
CA SER A 331 -12.27 1.51 -15.92
C SER A 331 -12.52 3.00 -15.71
N LYS A 332 -12.89 3.42 -14.49
CA LYS A 332 -13.10 4.82 -14.14
C LYS A 332 -11.83 5.64 -14.31
N LEU A 333 -10.70 5.17 -13.77
CA LEU A 333 -9.41 5.83 -13.92
C LEU A 333 -8.93 5.85 -15.38
N HIS A 334 -9.16 4.76 -16.12
CA HIS A 334 -8.84 4.69 -17.54
C HIS A 334 -9.64 5.72 -18.34
N ALA A 335 -10.93 5.88 -18.05
CA ALA A 335 -11.77 6.89 -18.69
C ALA A 335 -11.33 8.33 -18.38
N LEU A 336 -10.72 8.55 -17.21
CA LEU A 336 -10.11 9.82 -16.82
C LEU A 336 -8.75 10.08 -17.50
N GLY A 337 -8.17 9.08 -18.18
CA GLY A 337 -6.98 9.23 -19.01
C GLY A 337 -5.67 8.68 -18.45
N TRP A 338 -5.70 7.90 -17.35
CA TRP A 338 -4.50 7.26 -16.81
C TRP A 338 -4.57 5.73 -16.92
N GLN A 339 -3.45 5.12 -17.25
CA GLN A 339 -3.27 3.66 -17.27
C GLN A 339 -1.86 3.30 -16.76
N HIS A 340 -1.76 2.15 -16.08
CA HIS A 340 -0.45 1.60 -15.66
C HIS A 340 0.39 1.16 -16.87
N LYS A 341 1.70 1.12 -16.69
CA LYS A 341 2.69 0.74 -17.72
C LYS A 341 3.57 -0.44 -17.27
N VAL A 342 3.80 -0.56 -15.96
CA VAL A 342 4.69 -1.58 -15.40
C VAL A 342 3.91 -2.86 -15.14
N GLU A 343 4.23 -3.90 -15.92
CA GLU A 343 3.66 -5.23 -15.73
C GLU A 343 4.35 -5.98 -14.57
N ILE A 344 3.66 -6.96 -13.97
CA ILE A 344 4.14 -7.67 -12.78
C ILE A 344 5.53 -8.28 -12.95
N LYS A 345 5.83 -8.85 -14.12
CA LYS A 345 7.14 -9.45 -14.42
C LYS A 345 8.26 -8.43 -14.33
N GLU A 346 8.08 -7.28 -14.93
CA GLU A 346 9.03 -6.18 -14.90
C GLU A 346 9.16 -5.61 -13.48
N GLY A 347 8.02 -5.42 -12.78
CA GLY A 347 7.98 -4.90 -11.44
C GLY A 347 8.71 -5.80 -10.43
N VAL A 348 8.54 -7.12 -10.50
CA VAL A 348 9.27 -8.09 -9.67
C VAL A 348 10.77 -8.00 -9.90
N GLN A 349 11.21 -7.89 -11.18
CA GLN A 349 12.64 -7.73 -11.50
C GLN A 349 13.20 -6.41 -10.93
N ARG A 350 12.47 -5.30 -11.10
CA ARG A 350 12.85 -3.98 -10.55
C ARG A 350 12.96 -4.04 -9.03
N MET A 351 11.99 -4.67 -8.36
CA MET A 351 11.96 -4.78 -6.91
C MET A 351 13.11 -5.65 -6.38
N TYR A 352 13.42 -6.76 -7.06
CA TYR A 352 14.55 -7.61 -6.68
C TYR A 352 15.90 -6.89 -6.86
N ASN A 353 16.09 -6.15 -7.94
CA ASN A 353 17.28 -5.32 -8.14
C ASN A 353 17.42 -4.26 -7.05
N TRP A 354 16.33 -3.60 -6.68
CA TRP A 354 16.32 -2.63 -5.58
C TRP A 354 16.66 -3.29 -4.23
N TYR A 355 16.12 -4.48 -3.97
CA TYR A 355 16.41 -5.25 -2.76
C TYR A 355 17.89 -5.61 -2.62
N LEU A 356 18.55 -6.01 -3.71
CA LEU A 356 19.96 -6.36 -3.74
C LEU A 356 20.89 -5.14 -3.57
N GLY A 357 20.47 -3.96 -4.05
CA GLY A 357 21.25 -2.73 -4.01
C GLY A 357 21.31 -2.04 -2.65
N ARG A 358 20.70 -2.63 -1.65
CA ARG A 358 20.63 -2.08 -0.29
C ARG A 358 21.48 -2.81 0.72
#